data_09bd3e33330d78d5e45b60981c115ad2
#
_entry.id   09bd3e33330d78d5e45b60981c115ad2
#
_cell.length_a   1.000
_cell.length_b   1.000
_cell.length_c   1.000
_cell.angle_alpha   90.00
_cell.angle_beta   90.00
_cell.angle_gamma   90.00
#
_symmetry.space_group_name_H-M   'P 1'
#
loop_
_entity.id
_entity.type
_entity.pdbx_description
1 polymer ?
#
loop_
_entity_poly.entity_id
_entity_poly.type
_entity_poly.pdbx_seq_one_letter_code
_entity_poly.pdbx_strand_id
1 'polypeptide(L)'
;MKKITMYSGPLCNFCDAAKRLLLRNNLEFTEIDISTKDGLRDEMIKKANGKRTIPQIFFDQNHIGGYQELRTLEKSGELKEKIK
;
A
#
# COMPACT_ATOMS: atom_id res chain seq x y z
N MET A 1 -7.52 10.67 10.55
CA MET A 1 -6.49 9.89 9.82
C MET A 1 -6.92 9.62 8.40
N LYS A 2 -5.96 9.61 7.50
CA LYS A 2 -6.21 9.26 6.12
C LYS A 2 -6.52 7.76 6.02
N LYS A 3 -7.36 7.41 5.05
CA LYS A 3 -7.66 6.00 4.79
C LYS A 3 -6.49 5.36 4.05
N ILE A 4 -6.06 4.20 4.52
CA ILE A 4 -4.99 3.45 3.87
C ILE A 4 -5.60 2.37 3.00
N THR A 5 -5.19 2.33 1.73
CA THR A 5 -5.57 1.29 0.79
C THR A 5 -4.32 0.63 0.26
N MET A 6 -4.28 -0.70 0.27
CA MET A 6 -3.16 -1.45 -0.28
C MET A 6 -3.66 -2.44 -1.32
N TYR A 7 -3.13 -2.33 -2.53
CA TYR A 7 -3.35 -3.34 -3.56
C TYR A 7 -2.30 -4.42 -3.37
N SER A 8 -2.75 -5.66 -3.32
CA SER A 8 -1.89 -6.82 -3.06
C SER A 8 -2.21 -7.96 -4.01
N GLY A 9 -1.59 -9.10 -3.81
CA GLY A 9 -1.85 -10.31 -4.58
C GLY A 9 -1.27 -11.52 -3.89
N PRO A 10 -1.48 -12.71 -4.47
CA PRO A 10 -0.98 -13.95 -3.86
C PRO A 10 0.54 -14.07 -3.99
N LEU A 11 1.14 -14.86 -3.10
CA LEU A 11 2.57 -15.17 -3.13
C LEU A 11 3.45 -13.93 -3.19
N CYS A 12 3.13 -12.95 -2.37
CA CYS A 12 3.82 -11.67 -2.38
C CYS A 12 4.45 -11.39 -1.02
N ASN A 13 5.76 -11.62 -0.91
CA ASN A 13 6.48 -11.40 0.35
C ASN A 13 6.48 -9.93 0.77
N PHE A 14 6.62 -9.01 -0.17
CA PHE A 14 6.60 -7.59 0.13
C PHE A 14 5.21 -7.10 0.54
N CYS A 15 4.16 -7.74 0.02
CA CYS A 15 2.80 -7.44 0.47
C CYS A 15 2.65 -7.83 1.94
N ASP A 16 3.13 -9.02 2.30
CA ASP A 16 3.09 -9.47 3.69
C ASP A 16 3.91 -8.57 4.60
N ALA A 17 5.08 -8.15 4.15
CA ALA A 17 5.94 -7.24 4.91
C ALA A 17 5.24 -5.89 5.13
N ALA A 18 4.56 -5.38 4.10
CA ALA A 18 3.84 -4.12 4.21
C ALA A 18 2.68 -4.23 5.21
N LYS A 19 1.96 -5.36 5.19
CA LYS A 19 0.88 -5.59 6.16
C LYS A 19 1.41 -5.60 7.59
N ARG A 20 2.52 -6.29 7.81
CA ARG A 20 3.13 -6.34 9.14
C ARG A 20 3.57 -4.96 9.61
N LEU A 21 4.11 -4.15 8.70
CA LEU A 21 4.52 -2.80 9.01
C LEU A 21 3.32 -1.95 9.46
N LEU A 22 2.23 -2.02 8.71
CA LEU A 22 1.03 -1.26 9.06
C LEU A 22 0.47 -1.71 10.41
N LEU A 23 0.41 -3.02 10.64
CA LEU A 23 -0.12 -3.57 11.90
C LEU A 23 0.73 -3.18 13.11
N ARG A 24 2.07 -3.23 12.99
CA ARG A 24 2.92 -2.86 14.12
C ARG A 24 2.88 -1.36 14.44
N ASN A 25 2.36 -0.57 13.53
CA ASN A 25 2.15 0.86 13.75
C ASN A 25 0.71 1.18 14.15
N ASN A 26 -0.08 0.14 14.42
CA ASN A 26 -1.49 0.26 14.81
C ASN A 26 -2.35 0.98 13.78
N LEU A 27 -2.04 0.76 12.49
CA LEU A 27 -2.75 1.40 11.39
C LEU A 27 -3.69 0.39 10.73
N GLU A 28 -4.94 0.78 10.58
CA GLU A 28 -5.92 -0.01 9.85
C GLU A 28 -5.80 0.29 8.36
N PHE A 29 -6.07 -0.70 7.55
CA PHE A 29 -6.01 -0.54 6.11
C PHE A 29 -7.01 -1.44 5.41
N THR A 30 -7.38 -1.04 4.20
CA THR A 30 -8.20 -1.86 3.31
C THR A 30 -7.27 -2.54 2.31
N GLU A 31 -7.37 -3.85 2.22
CA GLU A 31 -6.59 -4.62 1.26
C GLU A 31 -7.45 -4.97 0.05
N ILE A 32 -6.91 -4.72 -1.14
CA ILE A 32 -7.55 -5.10 -2.40
C ILE A 32 -6.64 -6.07 -3.11
N ASP A 33 -7.01 -7.36 -3.11
CA ASP A 33 -6.25 -8.39 -3.81
C ASP A 33 -6.61 -8.34 -5.29
N ILE A 34 -5.64 -7.99 -6.12
CA ILE A 34 -5.89 -7.77 -7.56
C ILE A 34 -6.22 -9.05 -8.33
N SER A 35 -6.05 -10.21 -7.69
CA SER A 35 -6.39 -11.49 -8.33
C SER A 35 -7.85 -11.86 -8.18
N THR A 36 -8.62 -11.13 -7.37
CA THR A 36 -10.02 -11.50 -7.06
C THR A 36 -11.03 -11.10 -8.13
N LYS A 37 -10.70 -10.11 -8.94
CA LYS A 37 -11.58 -9.65 -10.02
C LYS A 37 -10.77 -9.14 -11.19
N ASP A 38 -11.33 -9.33 -12.40
CA ASP A 38 -10.74 -8.74 -13.59
C ASP A 38 -10.80 -7.22 -13.48
N GLY A 39 -9.78 -6.56 -14.00
CA GLY A 39 -9.71 -5.11 -14.03
C GLY A 39 -9.09 -4.46 -12.82
N LEU A 40 -8.94 -5.16 -11.69
CA LEU A 40 -8.33 -4.58 -10.49
C LEU A 40 -6.86 -4.22 -10.70
N ARG A 41 -6.13 -5.05 -11.44
CA ARG A 41 -4.74 -4.75 -11.76
C ARG A 41 -4.62 -3.47 -12.58
N ASP A 42 -5.47 -3.32 -13.59
CA ASP A 42 -5.47 -2.12 -14.43
C ASP A 42 -5.85 -0.89 -13.61
N GLU A 43 -6.81 -1.03 -12.71
CA GLU A 43 -7.18 0.04 -11.80
C GLU A 43 -6.00 0.48 -10.96
N MET A 44 -5.27 -0.49 -10.38
CA MET A 44 -4.08 -0.21 -9.58
C MET A 44 -3.04 0.54 -10.42
N ILE A 45 -2.75 0.05 -11.62
CA ILE A 45 -1.73 0.64 -12.49
C ILE A 45 -2.05 2.10 -12.79
N LYS A 46 -3.32 2.39 -13.10
CA LYS A 46 -3.76 3.76 -13.37
C LYS A 46 -3.56 4.67 -12.16
N LYS A 47 -3.95 4.21 -10.99
CA LYS A 47 -3.82 5.00 -9.75
C LYS A 47 -2.38 5.12 -9.29
N ALA A 48 -1.55 4.13 -9.59
CA ALA A 48 -0.17 4.08 -9.14
C ALA A 48 0.82 4.68 -10.13
N ASN A 49 0.36 5.60 -10.96
CA ASN A 49 1.21 6.32 -11.90
C ASN A 49 1.97 5.39 -12.85
N GLY A 50 1.32 4.30 -13.27
CA GLY A 50 1.89 3.34 -14.21
C GLY A 50 2.67 2.21 -13.56
N LYS A 51 2.82 2.19 -12.24
CA LYS A 51 3.52 1.11 -11.55
C LYS A 51 2.71 -0.18 -11.64
N ARG A 52 3.40 -1.29 -11.95
CA ARG A 52 2.76 -2.59 -12.16
C ARG A 52 3.02 -3.59 -11.05
N THR A 53 3.87 -3.23 -10.10
CA THR A 53 4.27 -4.13 -9.02
C THR A 53 3.30 -4.06 -7.83
N ILE A 54 3.30 -5.08 -7.01
CA ILE A 54 2.57 -5.12 -5.73
C ILE A 54 3.59 -5.24 -4.60
N PRO A 55 3.31 -4.69 -3.42
CA PRO A 55 2.10 -3.92 -3.09
C PRO A 55 2.15 -2.50 -3.64
N GLN A 56 0.99 -1.87 -3.76
CA GLN A 56 0.89 -0.43 -4.02
C GLN A 56 0.01 0.16 -2.94
N ILE A 57 0.52 1.18 -2.25
CA ILE A 57 -0.11 1.73 -1.06
C ILE A 57 -0.52 3.17 -1.30
N PHE A 58 -1.69 3.54 -0.78
CA PHE A 58 -2.28 4.86 -0.94
C PHE A 58 -2.76 5.38 0.41
N PHE A 59 -2.51 6.66 0.68
CA PHE A 59 -3.11 7.37 1.81
C PHE A 59 -4.15 8.31 1.20
N ASP A 60 -5.43 7.98 1.36
CA ASP A 60 -6.52 8.59 0.60
C ASP A 60 -6.23 8.47 -0.89
N GLN A 61 -6.14 9.56 -1.63
CA GLN A 61 -5.84 9.57 -3.06
C GLN A 61 -4.34 9.67 -3.34
N ASN A 62 -3.52 9.83 -2.30
CA ASN A 62 -2.08 10.03 -2.47
C ASN A 62 -1.35 8.69 -2.63
N HIS A 63 -0.68 8.52 -3.75
CA HIS A 63 0.12 7.33 -4.02
C HIS A 63 1.42 7.37 -3.22
N ILE A 64 1.56 6.44 -2.28
CA ILE A 64 2.78 6.33 -1.47
C ILE A 64 3.84 5.52 -2.22
N GLY A 65 3.43 4.43 -2.82
CA GLY A 65 4.34 3.53 -3.54
C GLY A 65 4.23 2.11 -3.03
N GLY A 66 5.33 1.38 -3.08
CA GLY A 66 5.40 0.00 -2.63
C GLY A 66 5.94 -0.11 -1.21
N TYR A 67 6.41 -1.31 -0.88
CA TYR A 67 6.94 -1.57 0.46
C TYR A 67 8.14 -0.67 0.80
N GLN A 68 9.06 -0.47 -0.15
CA GLN A 68 10.27 0.32 0.10
C GLN A 68 9.93 1.75 0.52
N GLU A 69 9.01 2.39 -0.18
CA GLU A 69 8.58 3.74 0.12
C GLU A 69 7.89 3.81 1.49
N LEU A 70 7.04 2.82 1.79
CA LEU A 70 6.37 2.75 3.09
C LEU A 70 7.38 2.56 4.21
N ARG A 71 8.38 1.69 4.01
CA ARG A 71 9.43 1.43 4.99
C ARG A 71 10.29 2.67 5.25
N THR A 72 10.56 3.42 4.19
CA THR A 72 11.31 4.67 4.30
C THR A 72 10.58 5.67 5.19
N LEU A 73 9.27 5.79 5.01
CA LEU A 73 8.45 6.67 5.86
C LEU A 73 8.50 6.23 7.32
N GLU A 74 8.44 4.93 7.57
CA GLU A 74 8.51 4.42 8.93
C GLU A 74 9.86 4.75 9.57
N LYS A 75 10.95 4.51 8.84
CA LYS A 75 12.31 4.75 9.36
C LYS A 75 12.59 6.22 9.67
N SER A 76 12.09 7.11 8.83
CA SER A 76 12.32 8.53 8.99
C SER A 76 11.41 9.17 10.05
N GLY A 77 10.40 8.45 10.52
CA GLY A 77 9.42 9.00 11.45
C GLY A 77 8.31 9.78 10.77
N GLU A 78 8.32 9.85 9.43
CA GLU A 78 7.34 10.64 8.68
C GLU A 78 6.00 9.93 8.51
N LEU A 79 5.94 8.62 8.80
CA LEU A 79 4.72 7.84 8.59
C LEU A 79 3.53 8.45 9.33
N LYS A 80 3.71 8.79 10.59
CA LYS A 80 2.63 9.36 11.42
C LYS A 80 2.19 10.72 10.91
N GLU A 81 3.11 11.51 10.38
CA GLU A 81 2.78 12.82 9.83
C GLU A 81 1.96 12.69 8.55
N LYS A 82 2.35 11.78 7.68
CA LYS A 82 1.67 11.61 6.41
C LYS A 82 0.28 11.01 6.54
N ILE A 83 0.04 10.22 7.58
CA ILE A 83 -1.24 9.53 7.76
C ILE A 83 -2.31 10.42 8.40
N LYS A 84 -1.92 11.55 8.93
CA LYS A 84 -2.85 12.48 9.59
C LYS A 84 -3.87 13.07 8.62
#